data_c80fb57f2392caa423951462dc5aaaeb
#
_entry.id   c80fb57f2392caa423951462dc5aaaeb
#
_cell.length_a   1.000
_cell.length_b   1.000
_cell.length_c   1.000
_cell.angle_alpha   90.00
_cell.angle_beta   90.00
_cell.angle_gamma   90.00
#
_symmetry.space_group_name_H-M   'P 1'
#
loop_
_entity.id
_entity.type
_entity.pdbx_description
1 polymer ?
#
loop_
_entity_poly.entity_id
_entity_poly.type
_entity_poly.pdbx_seq_one_letter_code
_entity_poly.pdbx_strand_id
1 'polypeptide(L)'
;MLDMVNINSFTSEETPTDIIQTIFDKQAELMKKYWTKPVGEDIDTLFWSQEIRKFSKYTVEELAEAYQAMEMDWSRWEHSEEEMIDSLHFFIEKLLIANLTYKKILGYLGTDSEHVRNLIKEKAEKIKDWSIESLLRLATYHSNIADNRLRNKERKSEQLPTNRDLFYKETAEWFLKYLACFYSLWLNEDKLRELYSKKNQVNHFRIKSNY
;
A
#
# COMPACT_ATOMS: atom_id res chain seq x y z
N MET A 1 -4.84 -37.75 -3.10
CA MET A 1 -6.02 -37.33 -2.32
C MET A 1 -5.56 -36.11 -1.57
N LEU A 2 -5.86 -34.93 -2.12
CA LEU A 2 -5.46 -33.64 -1.55
C LEU A 2 -6.53 -33.28 -0.53
N ASP A 3 -6.15 -33.21 0.75
CA ASP A 3 -7.03 -32.74 1.81
C ASP A 3 -7.47 -31.31 1.55
N MET A 4 -8.75 -31.15 1.28
CA MET A 4 -9.37 -29.83 1.21
C MET A 4 -9.30 -29.20 2.61
N VAL A 5 -8.48 -28.19 2.75
CA VAL A 5 -8.42 -27.35 3.96
C VAL A 5 -9.78 -26.68 4.14
N ASN A 6 -10.44 -27.01 5.22
CA ASN A 6 -11.76 -26.52 5.61
C ASN A 6 -11.69 -25.00 5.91
N ILE A 7 -12.27 -24.17 5.03
CA ILE A 7 -12.25 -22.71 5.11
C ILE A 7 -13.23 -22.16 6.17
N ASN A 8 -13.99 -23.01 6.84
CA ASN A 8 -15.13 -22.61 7.70
C ASN A 8 -14.84 -22.47 9.20
N SER A 9 -13.60 -22.20 9.63
CA SER A 9 -13.30 -22.03 11.07
C SER A 9 -13.00 -20.58 11.50
N PHE A 10 -13.68 -19.58 10.93
CA PHE A 10 -13.66 -18.21 11.44
C PHE A 10 -15.04 -17.78 11.89
N THR A 11 -15.54 -18.38 12.97
CA THR A 11 -16.68 -17.86 13.73
C THR A 11 -16.22 -17.61 15.17
N SER A 12 -15.55 -16.50 15.41
CA SER A 12 -15.60 -15.80 16.67
C SER A 12 -16.15 -14.41 16.38
N GLU A 13 -17.09 -13.94 17.18
CA GLU A 13 -17.60 -12.57 17.19
C GLU A 13 -16.48 -11.62 17.65
N GLU A 14 -15.45 -11.48 16.84
CA GLU A 14 -14.45 -10.44 17.02
C GLU A 14 -15.05 -9.15 16.47
N THR A 15 -15.04 -8.11 17.28
CA THR A 15 -15.24 -6.71 16.85
C THR A 15 -14.57 -6.51 15.49
N PRO A 16 -15.23 -5.93 14.49
CA PRO A 16 -14.66 -5.82 13.14
C PRO A 16 -13.34 -5.09 13.25
N THR A 17 -12.26 -5.86 13.15
CA THR A 17 -10.89 -5.35 13.22
C THR A 17 -10.72 -4.36 12.07
N ASP A 18 -10.17 -3.18 12.38
CA ASP A 18 -9.88 -2.17 11.35
C ASP A 18 -9.10 -2.82 10.21
N ILE A 19 -9.70 -2.87 9.02
CA ILE A 19 -9.08 -3.52 7.86
C ILE A 19 -7.74 -2.89 7.50
N ILE A 20 -7.61 -1.58 7.65
CA ILE A 20 -6.37 -0.87 7.32
C ILE A 20 -5.28 -1.29 8.31
N GLN A 21 -5.56 -1.32 9.61
CA GLN A 21 -4.61 -1.85 10.60
C GLN A 21 -4.23 -3.29 10.28
N THR A 22 -5.22 -4.14 9.93
CA THR A 22 -4.99 -5.53 9.58
C THR A 22 -4.05 -5.68 8.38
N ILE A 23 -4.18 -4.83 7.36
CA ILE A 23 -3.29 -4.81 6.19
C ILE A 23 -1.86 -4.47 6.61
N PHE A 24 -1.67 -3.44 7.44
CA PHE A 24 -0.35 -3.07 7.95
C PHE A 24 0.29 -4.20 8.77
N ASP A 25 -0.47 -4.84 9.64
CA ASP A 25 0.04 -5.91 10.50
C ASP A 25 0.45 -7.14 9.67
N LYS A 26 -0.38 -7.56 8.71
CA LYS A 26 -0.07 -8.66 7.80
C LYS A 26 1.15 -8.38 6.94
N GLN A 27 1.28 -7.16 6.40
CA GLN A 27 2.46 -6.79 5.61
C GLN A 27 3.71 -6.76 6.48
N ALA A 28 3.64 -6.22 7.69
CA ALA A 28 4.77 -6.21 8.62
C ALA A 28 5.21 -7.65 9.00
N GLU A 29 4.25 -8.57 9.19
CA GLU A 29 4.55 -9.98 9.45
C GLU A 29 5.21 -10.65 8.22
N LEU A 30 4.70 -10.40 7.03
CA LEU A 30 5.27 -10.91 5.79
C LEU A 30 6.71 -10.42 5.60
N MET A 31 6.96 -9.13 5.78
CA MET A 31 8.28 -8.50 5.64
C MET A 31 9.33 -9.11 6.56
N LYS A 32 8.98 -9.50 7.77
CA LYS A 32 9.92 -10.18 8.70
C LYS A 32 10.54 -11.47 8.13
N LYS A 33 9.93 -12.06 7.11
CA LYS A 33 10.38 -13.32 6.52
C LYS A 33 11.45 -13.14 5.45
N TYR A 34 11.50 -12.00 4.79
CA TYR A 34 12.45 -11.75 3.69
C TYR A 34 13.34 -10.52 3.90
N TRP A 35 12.98 -9.59 4.78
CA TRP A 35 13.85 -8.49 5.12
C TRP A 35 14.93 -8.92 6.10
N THR A 36 16.18 -8.77 5.69
CA THR A 36 17.36 -9.11 6.52
C THR A 36 17.84 -7.93 7.36
N LYS A 37 17.38 -6.73 7.08
CA LYS A 37 17.71 -5.51 7.82
C LYS A 37 16.51 -5.05 8.66
N PRO A 38 16.75 -4.47 9.84
CA PRO A 38 15.68 -3.87 10.63
C PRO A 38 14.94 -2.82 9.80
N VAL A 39 13.62 -2.98 9.71
CA VAL A 39 12.74 -2.05 9.00
C VAL A 39 12.51 -0.81 9.87
N GLY A 40 12.46 0.36 9.26
CA GLY A 40 12.16 1.61 9.96
C GLY A 40 13.36 2.30 10.61
N GLU A 41 14.58 1.94 10.21
CA GLU A 41 15.78 2.68 10.55
C GLU A 41 15.82 4.07 9.86
N ASP A 42 16.95 4.73 9.94
CA ASP A 42 17.10 6.10 9.48
C ASP A 42 16.87 6.27 7.96
N ILE A 43 15.75 6.89 7.59
CA ILE A 43 15.39 7.21 6.20
C ILE A 43 16.35 8.24 5.56
N ASP A 44 17.23 8.86 6.33
CA ASP A 44 18.24 9.79 5.81
C ASP A 44 19.43 9.06 5.19
N THR A 45 19.57 7.76 5.36
CA THR A 45 20.60 6.99 4.67
C THR A 45 20.28 6.84 3.19
N LEU A 46 21.32 6.77 2.36
CA LEU A 46 21.16 6.53 0.94
C LEU A 46 20.42 5.21 0.68
N PHE A 47 20.78 4.15 1.40
CA PHE A 47 20.14 2.83 1.28
C PHE A 47 18.62 2.91 1.48
N TRP A 48 18.16 3.44 2.63
CA TRP A 48 16.73 3.49 2.91
C TRP A 48 15.98 4.42 1.97
N SER A 49 16.57 5.55 1.59
CA SER A 49 15.95 6.45 0.63
C SER A 49 15.81 5.84 -0.78
N GLN A 50 16.74 4.97 -1.16
CA GLN A 50 16.67 4.18 -2.41
C GLN A 50 15.58 3.11 -2.33
N GLU A 51 15.51 2.34 -1.24
CA GLU A 51 14.47 1.33 -1.05
C GLU A 51 13.07 1.97 -1.05
N ILE A 52 12.84 3.07 -0.35
CA ILE A 52 11.57 3.79 -0.37
C ILE A 52 11.17 4.18 -1.80
N ARG A 53 12.10 4.71 -2.61
CA ARG A 53 11.84 5.07 -4.02
C ARG A 53 11.58 3.86 -4.90
N LYS A 54 12.29 2.77 -4.67
CA LYS A 54 12.10 1.50 -5.37
C LYS A 54 10.67 0.98 -5.17
N PHE A 55 10.17 0.96 -3.94
CA PHE A 55 8.80 0.53 -3.66
C PHE A 55 7.74 1.53 -4.17
N SER A 56 8.06 2.82 -4.25
CA SER A 56 7.21 3.77 -4.97
C SER A 56 7.10 3.43 -6.45
N LYS A 57 8.21 3.01 -7.07
CA LYS A 57 8.23 2.59 -8.47
C LYS A 57 7.41 1.31 -8.67
N TYR A 58 7.59 0.30 -7.84
CA TYR A 58 6.78 -0.92 -7.91
C TYR A 58 5.29 -0.64 -7.76
N THR A 59 4.88 0.20 -6.80
CA THR A 59 3.48 0.64 -6.66
C THR A 59 2.92 1.20 -7.96
N VAL A 60 3.70 1.98 -8.71
CA VAL A 60 3.29 2.59 -9.99
C VAL A 60 3.29 1.55 -11.12
N GLU A 61 4.24 0.63 -11.13
CA GLU A 61 4.33 -0.45 -12.13
C GLU A 61 3.09 -1.35 -12.07
N GLU A 62 2.70 -1.83 -10.88
CA GLU A 62 1.49 -2.65 -10.71
C GLU A 62 0.20 -1.92 -11.12
N LEU A 63 0.10 -0.61 -10.83
CA LEU A 63 -1.04 0.19 -11.31
C LEU A 63 -1.05 0.36 -12.83
N ALA A 64 0.12 0.38 -13.47
CA ALA A 64 0.21 0.43 -14.92
C ALA A 64 -0.21 -0.92 -15.54
N GLU A 65 0.13 -2.05 -14.90
CA GLU A 65 -0.31 -3.38 -15.30
C GLU A 65 -1.82 -3.55 -15.10
N ALA A 66 -2.38 -3.07 -13.99
CA ALA A 66 -3.81 -3.02 -13.76
C ALA A 66 -4.56 -2.23 -14.84
N TYR A 67 -4.04 -1.06 -15.20
CA TYR A 67 -4.60 -0.23 -16.27
C TYR A 67 -4.52 -0.92 -17.63
N GLN A 68 -3.37 -1.50 -17.97
CA GLN A 68 -3.19 -2.24 -19.22
C GLN A 68 -4.13 -3.44 -19.32
N ALA A 69 -4.34 -4.19 -18.24
CA ALA A 69 -5.25 -5.32 -18.21
C ALA A 69 -6.68 -4.89 -18.58
N MET A 70 -7.14 -3.74 -18.07
CA MET A 70 -8.47 -3.20 -18.38
C MET A 70 -8.60 -2.66 -19.80
N GLU A 71 -7.56 -1.98 -20.32
CA GLU A 71 -7.60 -1.46 -21.70
C GLU A 71 -7.65 -2.58 -22.74
N MET A 72 -6.97 -3.70 -22.47
CA MET A 72 -6.93 -4.82 -23.43
C MET A 72 -8.24 -5.59 -23.49
N ASP A 73 -8.92 -5.79 -22.37
CA ASP A 73 -10.16 -6.56 -22.31
C ASP A 73 -10.87 -6.35 -20.97
N TRP A 74 -12.09 -5.82 -20.99
CA TRP A 74 -12.93 -5.66 -19.80
C TRP A 74 -13.23 -6.98 -19.06
N SER A 75 -13.13 -8.13 -19.73
CA SER A 75 -13.27 -9.45 -19.10
C SER A 75 -12.10 -9.76 -18.12
N ARG A 76 -11.02 -8.99 -18.16
CA ARG A 76 -9.84 -9.13 -17.29
C ARG A 76 -9.91 -8.28 -16.02
N TRP A 77 -11.11 -7.86 -15.62
CA TRP A 77 -11.29 -7.07 -14.39
C TRP A 77 -10.69 -7.74 -13.16
N GLU A 78 -10.88 -9.05 -12.98
CA GLU A 78 -10.29 -9.80 -11.86
C GLU A 78 -8.75 -9.71 -11.82
N HIS A 79 -8.11 -9.79 -12.99
CA HIS A 79 -6.67 -9.61 -13.08
C HIS A 79 -6.26 -8.18 -12.71
N SER A 80 -6.99 -7.18 -13.17
CA SER A 80 -6.77 -5.79 -12.79
C SER A 80 -6.92 -5.54 -11.28
N GLU A 81 -7.91 -6.20 -10.63
CA GLU A 81 -8.03 -6.17 -9.16
C GLU A 81 -6.81 -6.79 -8.46
N GLU A 82 -6.26 -7.89 -8.99
CA GLU A 82 -5.06 -8.53 -8.45
C GLU A 82 -3.86 -7.58 -8.49
N GLU A 83 -3.62 -6.90 -9.62
CA GLU A 83 -2.52 -5.95 -9.78
C GLU A 83 -2.72 -4.70 -8.90
N MET A 84 -3.95 -4.24 -8.73
CA MET A 84 -4.25 -3.18 -7.78
C MET A 84 -3.89 -3.59 -6.35
N ILE A 85 -4.16 -4.82 -5.95
CA ILE A 85 -3.78 -5.34 -4.63
C ILE A 85 -2.26 -5.47 -4.50
N ASP A 86 -1.54 -5.87 -5.54
CA ASP A 86 -0.07 -5.90 -5.54
C ASP A 86 0.51 -4.49 -5.38
N SER A 87 -0.05 -3.52 -6.08
CA SER A 87 0.26 -2.11 -5.86
C SER A 87 0.06 -1.68 -4.40
N LEU A 88 -1.01 -2.12 -3.74
CA LEU A 88 -1.25 -1.83 -2.32
C LEU A 88 -0.21 -2.51 -1.42
N HIS A 89 0.18 -3.76 -1.70
CA HIS A 89 1.26 -4.44 -0.98
C HIS A 89 2.55 -3.64 -1.03
N PHE A 90 3.00 -3.21 -2.21
CA PHE A 90 4.22 -2.40 -2.36
C PHE A 90 4.09 -1.03 -1.71
N PHE A 91 2.92 -0.42 -1.75
CA PHE A 91 2.69 0.85 -1.09
C PHE A 91 2.79 0.73 0.44
N ILE A 92 2.16 -0.28 1.05
CA ILE A 92 2.25 -0.51 2.50
C ILE A 92 3.69 -0.87 2.89
N GLU A 93 4.39 -1.65 2.09
CA GLU A 93 5.80 -1.97 2.31
C GLU A 93 6.68 -0.71 2.31
N LYS A 94 6.49 0.19 1.34
CA LYS A 94 7.12 1.51 1.33
C LYS A 94 6.88 2.26 2.65
N LEU A 95 5.64 2.28 3.13
CA LEU A 95 5.29 2.99 4.36
C LEU A 95 6.02 2.39 5.58
N LEU A 96 6.05 1.06 5.67
CA LEU A 96 6.71 0.35 6.76
C LEU A 96 8.23 0.55 6.71
N ILE A 97 8.86 0.48 5.54
CA ILE A 97 10.28 0.80 5.34
C ILE A 97 10.60 2.22 5.80
N ALA A 98 9.72 3.16 5.51
CA ALA A 98 9.84 4.54 5.98
C ALA A 98 9.51 4.73 7.48
N ASN A 99 9.25 3.65 8.21
CA ASN A 99 8.79 3.71 9.60
C ASN A 99 7.49 4.51 9.79
N LEU A 100 6.63 4.53 8.77
CA LEU A 100 5.34 5.19 8.79
C LEU A 100 4.24 4.14 8.99
N THR A 101 4.08 3.69 10.23
CA THR A 101 3.02 2.77 10.63
C THR A 101 1.64 3.43 10.55
N TYR A 102 0.56 2.65 10.54
CA TYR A 102 -0.80 3.21 10.53
C TYR A 102 -1.04 4.18 11.69
N LYS A 103 -0.58 3.84 12.90
CA LYS A 103 -0.67 4.75 14.05
C LYS A 103 0.03 6.11 13.81
N LYS A 104 1.18 6.10 13.14
CA LYS A 104 1.88 7.35 12.79
C LYS A 104 1.13 8.14 11.73
N ILE A 105 0.55 7.45 10.74
CA ILE A 105 -0.32 8.09 9.73
C ILE A 105 -1.48 8.82 10.41
N LEU A 106 -2.18 8.16 11.34
CA LEU A 106 -3.23 8.79 12.13
C LEU A 106 -2.74 10.04 12.87
N GLY A 107 -1.53 9.96 13.46
CA GLY A 107 -0.91 11.11 14.14
C GLY A 107 -0.63 12.28 13.20
N TYR A 108 -0.10 12.03 12.00
CA TYR A 108 0.15 13.09 11.01
C TYR A 108 -1.15 13.68 10.43
N LEU A 109 -2.21 12.91 10.38
CA LEU A 109 -3.54 13.37 9.96
C LEU A 109 -4.31 14.05 11.09
N GLY A 110 -3.83 13.96 12.34
CA GLY A 110 -4.46 14.56 13.52
C GLY A 110 -5.80 13.92 13.86
N THR A 111 -5.96 12.59 13.67
CA THR A 111 -7.25 11.91 13.74
C THR A 111 -7.11 10.46 14.23
N ASP A 112 -8.24 9.78 14.40
CA ASP A 112 -8.33 8.35 14.74
C ASP A 112 -8.71 7.48 13.52
N SER A 113 -8.73 6.17 13.71
CA SER A 113 -8.99 5.22 12.63
C SER A 113 -10.44 5.25 12.13
N GLU A 114 -11.41 5.53 12.97
CA GLU A 114 -12.82 5.63 12.57
C GLU A 114 -13.03 6.85 11.67
N HIS A 115 -12.49 7.98 12.08
CA HIS A 115 -12.56 9.20 11.29
C HIS A 115 -11.83 9.06 9.95
N VAL A 116 -10.65 8.41 9.91
CA VAL A 116 -9.93 8.13 8.66
C VAL A 116 -10.76 7.28 7.71
N ARG A 117 -11.41 6.21 8.19
CA ARG A 117 -12.30 5.38 7.35
C ARG A 117 -13.46 6.19 6.78
N ASN A 118 -14.06 7.06 7.59
CA ASN A 118 -15.13 7.94 7.15
C ASN A 118 -14.62 8.96 6.10
N LEU A 119 -13.44 9.54 6.32
CA LEU A 119 -12.81 10.42 5.34
C LEU A 119 -12.50 9.72 4.01
N ILE A 120 -12.05 8.47 4.05
CA ILE A 120 -11.81 7.68 2.83
C ILE A 120 -13.12 7.48 2.06
N LYS A 121 -14.21 7.08 2.74
CA LYS A 121 -15.54 6.91 2.13
C LYS A 121 -16.07 8.21 1.54
N GLU A 122 -16.03 9.30 2.31
CA GLU A 122 -16.45 10.63 1.83
C GLU A 122 -15.65 11.11 0.62
N LYS A 123 -14.34 10.89 0.61
CA LYS A 123 -13.49 11.21 -0.54
C LYS A 123 -13.80 10.33 -1.74
N ALA A 124 -14.03 9.03 -1.53
CA ALA A 124 -14.39 8.10 -2.59
C ALA A 124 -15.69 8.49 -3.28
N GLU A 125 -16.70 8.93 -2.52
CA GLU A 125 -17.97 9.43 -3.07
C GLU A 125 -17.80 10.68 -3.95
N LYS A 126 -16.84 11.55 -3.59
CA LYS A 126 -16.52 12.75 -4.37
C LYS A 126 -15.72 12.47 -5.65
N ILE A 127 -15.14 11.28 -5.76
CA ILE A 127 -14.23 10.89 -6.85
C ILE A 127 -14.91 9.87 -7.79
N LYS A 128 -16.23 9.84 -7.88
CA LYS A 128 -17.03 8.81 -8.60
C LYS A 128 -16.63 8.54 -10.05
N ASP A 129 -15.99 9.50 -10.70
CA ASP A 129 -15.58 9.39 -12.11
C ASP A 129 -14.10 8.99 -12.29
N TRP A 130 -13.44 8.52 -11.24
CA TRP A 130 -12.05 8.13 -11.33
C TRP A 130 -11.92 6.72 -11.93
N SER A 131 -10.90 6.60 -12.76
CA SER A 131 -10.46 5.36 -13.39
C SER A 131 -9.14 4.89 -12.78
N ILE A 132 -8.71 3.68 -13.12
CA ILE A 132 -7.35 3.20 -12.78
C ILE A 132 -6.29 4.15 -13.36
N GLU A 133 -6.52 4.74 -14.54
CA GLU A 133 -5.63 5.78 -15.09
C GLU A 133 -5.49 6.98 -14.15
N SER A 134 -6.60 7.43 -13.56
CA SER A 134 -6.57 8.54 -12.60
C SER A 134 -5.79 8.16 -11.33
N LEU A 135 -5.94 6.92 -10.86
CA LEU A 135 -5.16 6.40 -9.73
C LEU A 135 -3.68 6.30 -10.07
N LEU A 136 -3.33 5.80 -11.24
CA LEU A 136 -1.95 5.72 -11.75
C LEU A 136 -1.31 7.11 -11.83
N ARG A 137 -2.01 8.09 -12.38
CA ARG A 137 -1.54 9.49 -12.44
C ARG A 137 -1.34 10.07 -11.05
N LEU A 138 -2.28 9.84 -10.13
CA LEU A 138 -2.19 10.28 -8.74
C LEU A 138 -0.99 9.64 -8.02
N ALA A 139 -0.80 8.34 -8.15
CA ALA A 139 0.31 7.60 -7.57
C ALA A 139 1.65 8.12 -8.09
N THR A 140 1.78 8.31 -9.41
CA THR A 140 2.98 8.85 -10.05
C THR A 140 3.29 10.27 -9.55
N TYR A 141 2.28 11.14 -9.47
CA TYR A 141 2.47 12.51 -9.02
C TYR A 141 2.89 12.59 -7.55
N HIS A 142 2.14 11.94 -6.66
CA HIS A 142 2.38 12.02 -5.22
C HIS A 142 3.65 11.28 -4.78
N SER A 143 3.98 10.12 -5.40
CA SER A 143 5.24 9.46 -5.11
C SER A 143 6.43 10.34 -5.46
N ASN A 144 6.40 11.01 -6.62
CA ASN A 144 7.47 11.92 -7.01
C ASN A 144 7.59 13.14 -6.08
N ILE A 145 6.48 13.70 -5.61
CA ILE A 145 6.51 14.83 -4.67
C ILE A 145 7.06 14.39 -3.32
N ALA A 146 6.47 13.36 -2.71
CA ALA A 146 6.89 12.85 -1.41
C ALA A 146 8.36 12.40 -1.45
N ASP A 147 8.73 11.61 -2.47
CA ASP A 147 10.08 11.07 -2.59
C ASP A 147 11.14 12.15 -2.89
N ASN A 148 10.74 13.32 -3.39
CA ASN A 148 11.66 14.45 -3.48
C ASN A 148 12.06 15.02 -2.12
N ARG A 149 11.30 14.75 -1.05
CA ARG A 149 11.66 15.13 0.32
C ARG A 149 12.80 14.29 0.86
N LEU A 150 12.97 13.08 0.32
CA LEU A 150 14.14 12.24 0.56
C LEU A 150 15.33 12.79 -0.22
N ARG A 151 16.22 13.49 0.45
CA ARG A 151 17.29 14.26 -0.20
C ARG A 151 18.46 13.41 -0.72
N ASN A 152 18.73 12.29 -0.06
CA ASN A 152 19.79 11.38 -0.50
C ASN A 152 19.44 10.72 -1.84
N LYS A 153 20.21 11.07 -2.88
CA LYS A 153 20.08 10.54 -4.26
C LYS A 153 21.47 10.24 -4.80
N GLU A 154 21.64 9.12 -5.48
CA GLU A 154 22.92 8.71 -6.08
C GLU A 154 23.56 9.78 -6.97
N ARG A 155 22.74 10.51 -7.73
CA ARG A 155 23.18 11.57 -8.64
C ARG A 155 23.64 12.86 -7.94
N LYS A 156 23.55 12.93 -6.61
CA LYS A 156 23.95 14.10 -5.83
C LYS A 156 25.27 13.81 -5.15
N SER A 157 26.28 14.64 -5.39
CA SER A 157 27.57 14.61 -4.71
C SER A 157 27.47 15.00 -3.25
N GLU A 158 26.45 15.79 -2.87
CA GLU A 158 26.17 16.19 -1.51
C GLU A 158 24.98 15.41 -0.95
N GLN A 159 25.16 14.86 0.24
CA GLN A 159 24.08 14.26 0.98
C GLN A 159 23.33 15.36 1.74
N LEU A 160 22.14 15.69 1.24
CA LEU A 160 21.25 16.65 1.91
C LEU A 160 20.32 15.92 2.85
N PRO A 161 20.02 16.48 4.04
CA PRO A 161 19.08 15.87 4.96
C PRO A 161 17.66 15.80 4.37
N THR A 162 16.96 14.74 4.70
CA THR A 162 15.56 14.58 4.38
C THR A 162 14.71 15.59 5.14
N ASN A 163 13.74 16.20 4.49
CA ASN A 163 12.69 16.92 5.20
C ASN A 163 11.64 15.90 5.69
N ARG A 164 11.90 15.30 6.87
CA ARG A 164 11.14 14.17 7.41
C ARG A 164 9.68 14.52 7.65
N ASP A 165 9.41 15.65 8.30
CA ASP A 165 8.04 16.04 8.64
C ASP A 165 7.19 16.22 7.40
N LEU A 166 7.74 16.90 6.38
CA LEU A 166 7.04 17.12 5.15
C LEU A 166 6.87 15.82 4.34
N PHE A 167 7.88 14.93 4.34
CA PHE A 167 7.78 13.62 3.73
C PHE A 167 6.65 12.80 4.35
N TYR A 168 6.60 12.72 5.67
CA TYR A 168 5.58 11.94 6.37
C TYR A 168 4.18 12.52 6.20
N LYS A 169 4.05 13.83 6.30
CA LYS A 169 2.77 14.52 6.11
C LYS A 169 2.23 14.30 4.69
N GLU A 170 3.02 14.60 3.67
CA GLU A 170 2.62 14.42 2.27
C GLU A 170 2.31 12.95 1.95
N THR A 171 3.06 12.00 2.54
CA THR A 171 2.81 10.58 2.35
C THR A 171 1.53 10.10 3.06
N ALA A 172 1.23 10.62 4.25
CA ALA A 172 -0.02 10.32 4.96
C ALA A 172 -1.24 10.86 4.20
N GLU A 173 -1.16 12.10 3.67
CA GLU A 173 -2.21 12.68 2.83
C GLU A 173 -2.41 11.89 1.53
N TRP A 174 -1.32 11.40 0.94
CA TRP A 174 -1.40 10.54 -0.25
C TRP A 174 -2.06 9.21 0.07
N PHE A 175 -1.72 8.57 1.20
CA PHE A 175 -2.34 7.34 1.64
C PHE A 175 -3.88 7.43 1.69
N LEU A 176 -4.43 8.52 2.24
CA LEU A 176 -5.87 8.75 2.24
C LEU A 176 -6.47 8.82 0.83
N LYS A 177 -5.82 9.55 -0.06
CA LYS A 177 -6.28 9.71 -1.44
C LYS A 177 -6.20 8.39 -2.20
N TYR A 178 -5.13 7.62 -1.99
CA TYR A 178 -4.91 6.33 -2.60
C TYR A 178 -6.03 5.35 -2.23
N LEU A 179 -6.32 5.20 -0.95
CA LEU A 179 -7.42 4.33 -0.50
C LEU A 179 -8.80 4.85 -0.95
N ALA A 180 -9.01 6.16 -0.99
CA ALA A 180 -10.25 6.71 -1.52
C ALA A 180 -10.46 6.36 -3.00
N CYS A 181 -9.39 6.32 -3.80
CA CYS A 181 -9.46 5.86 -5.19
C CYS A 181 -9.78 4.36 -5.28
N PHE A 182 -9.21 3.52 -4.41
CA PHE A 182 -9.57 2.11 -4.33
C PHE A 182 -11.05 1.92 -4.05
N TYR A 183 -11.59 2.66 -3.07
CA TYR A 183 -13.01 2.58 -2.72
C TYR A 183 -13.93 3.09 -3.84
N SER A 184 -13.52 4.11 -4.57
CA SER A 184 -14.27 4.60 -5.74
C SER A 184 -14.29 3.59 -6.90
N LEU A 185 -13.31 2.68 -6.95
CA LEU A 185 -13.18 1.57 -7.90
C LEU A 185 -13.75 0.25 -7.35
N TRP A 186 -14.71 0.31 -6.41
CA TRP A 186 -15.41 -0.82 -5.76
C TRP A 186 -14.55 -1.71 -4.87
N LEU A 187 -13.29 -1.38 -4.64
CA LEU A 187 -12.44 -2.06 -3.67
C LEU A 187 -12.70 -1.53 -2.25
N ASN A 188 -13.94 -1.73 -1.77
CA ASN A 188 -14.35 -1.35 -0.42
C ASN A 188 -13.71 -2.24 0.66
N GLU A 189 -14.04 -2.00 1.93
CA GLU A 189 -13.44 -2.72 3.07
C GLU A 189 -13.54 -4.24 2.96
N ASP A 190 -14.70 -4.77 2.54
CA ASP A 190 -14.94 -6.21 2.44
C ASP A 190 -14.12 -6.82 1.30
N LYS A 191 -14.15 -6.18 0.14
CA LYS A 191 -13.38 -6.63 -1.03
C LYS A 191 -11.87 -6.54 -0.78
N LEU A 192 -11.40 -5.47 -0.15
CA LEU A 192 -10.00 -5.34 0.27
C LEU A 192 -9.60 -6.45 1.26
N ARG A 193 -10.46 -6.76 2.23
CA ARG A 193 -10.22 -7.84 3.19
C ARG A 193 -10.06 -9.19 2.50
N GLU A 194 -10.95 -9.49 1.57
CA GLU A 194 -10.92 -10.72 0.79
C GLU A 194 -9.64 -10.83 -0.05
N LEU A 195 -9.44 -9.88 -0.95
CA LEU A 195 -8.36 -9.92 -1.93
C LEU A 195 -6.98 -9.81 -1.29
N TYR A 196 -6.81 -8.90 -0.33
CA TYR A 196 -5.55 -8.74 0.39
C TYR A 196 -5.19 -10.01 1.18
N SER A 197 -6.16 -10.64 1.84
CA SER A 197 -5.92 -11.88 2.57
C SER A 197 -5.53 -13.02 1.64
N LYS A 198 -6.21 -13.18 0.49
CA LYS A 198 -5.87 -14.16 -0.54
C LYS A 198 -4.44 -13.95 -1.05
N LYS A 199 -4.08 -12.73 -1.43
CA LYS A 199 -2.75 -12.42 -1.95
C LYS A 199 -1.66 -12.61 -0.89
N ASN A 200 -1.91 -12.20 0.34
CA ASN A 200 -0.98 -12.40 1.45
C ASN A 200 -0.67 -13.90 1.66
N GLN A 201 -1.67 -14.78 1.58
CA GLN A 201 -1.48 -16.24 1.65
C GLN A 201 -0.60 -16.75 0.50
N VAL A 202 -0.83 -16.28 -0.73
CA VAL A 202 0.00 -16.63 -1.90
C VAL A 202 1.45 -16.21 -1.67
N ASN A 203 1.69 -15.00 -1.18
CA ASN A 203 3.02 -14.50 -0.88
C ASN A 203 3.72 -15.30 0.21
N HIS A 204 3.00 -15.71 1.27
CA HIS A 204 3.54 -16.62 2.28
C HIS A 204 3.93 -17.98 1.70
N PHE A 205 3.13 -18.52 0.78
CA PHE A 205 3.44 -19.79 0.11
C PHE A 205 4.70 -19.66 -0.77
N ARG A 206 4.80 -18.61 -1.57
CA ARG A 206 5.97 -18.33 -2.42
C ARG A 206 7.26 -18.28 -1.60
N ILE A 207 7.26 -17.57 -0.48
CA ILE A 207 8.42 -17.47 0.42
C ILE A 207 8.81 -18.86 0.97
N LYS A 208 7.83 -19.70 1.38
CA LYS A 208 8.09 -21.03 1.92
C LYS A 208 8.62 -22.00 0.88
N SER A 209 8.20 -21.85 -0.37
CA SER A 209 8.59 -22.75 -1.48
C SER A 209 9.88 -22.33 -2.19
N ASN A 210 10.52 -21.25 -1.75
CA ASN A 210 11.67 -20.62 -2.44
C ASN A 210 11.39 -20.32 -3.93
N TYR A 211 10.15 -20.00 -4.25
CA TYR A 211 9.70 -19.69 -5.60
C TYR A 211 9.95 -18.23 -5.92
#